data_b7c398ca52495df7623cd78261016df9
#
_entry.id   b7c398ca52495df7623cd78261016df9
#
_cell.length_a   1.000
_cell.length_b   1.000
_cell.length_c   1.000
_cell.angle_alpha   90.00
_cell.angle_beta   90.00
_cell.angle_gamma   90.00
#
_symmetry.space_group_name_H-M   'P 1'
#
loop_
_entity.id
_entity.type
_entity.pdbx_description
1 polymer ?
#
loop_
_entity_poly.entity_id
_entity_poly.type
_entity_poly.pdbx_seq_one_letter_code
_entity_poly.pdbx_strand_id
1 'polypeptide(L)'
;SFLNVSLLNDEEIQQENDLLREYMHIVPGREQALDYEKVVRKIIDHVFKNDFADTVRKFKTENKVFEYDGIAKLVFHDGKNDFFRILENSFKCRYVVFECKNYTDEITQKEIIYTSKYLYPKAMRSVAIIFSRKGANQNAHKIICGLLREEGKLIIVLKDEDVYKLLENPAN
;
A
#
# COMPACT_ATOMS: atom_id res chain seq x y z
N SER A 1 -32.36 6.71 -11.52
CA SER A 1 -32.03 8.10 -11.73
C SER A 1 -30.55 8.35 -11.40
N PHE A 2 -29.83 8.75 -12.39
CA PHE A 2 -28.40 8.92 -12.49
C PHE A 2 -27.85 10.07 -11.62
N LEU A 3 -26.56 9.96 -11.24
CA LEU A 3 -25.72 10.96 -10.58
C LEU A 3 -25.79 10.97 -9.04
N ASN A 4 -25.17 9.97 -8.40
CA ASN A 4 -24.37 10.20 -7.21
C ASN A 4 -22.88 10.08 -7.60
N VAL A 5 -22.43 11.00 -8.40
CA VAL A 5 -21.06 11.46 -8.34
C VAL A 5 -21.02 12.27 -7.05
N SER A 6 -20.45 11.71 -5.99
CA SER A 6 -20.09 12.50 -4.83
C SER A 6 -19.08 13.52 -5.33
N LEU A 7 -19.53 14.73 -5.53
CA LEU A 7 -18.64 15.86 -5.76
C LEU A 7 -17.74 15.90 -4.52
N LEU A 8 -16.46 15.55 -4.71
CA LEU A 8 -15.46 15.85 -3.70
C LEU A 8 -15.64 17.33 -3.37
N ASN A 9 -15.69 17.65 -2.08
CA ASN A 9 -15.76 19.04 -1.71
C ASN A 9 -14.44 19.73 -2.05
N ASP A 10 -14.44 21.04 -2.18
CA ASP A 10 -13.23 21.80 -2.55
C ASP A 10 -12.05 21.56 -1.59
N GLU A 11 -12.32 21.22 -0.33
CA GLU A 11 -11.30 20.92 0.68
C GLU A 11 -10.62 19.56 0.43
N GLU A 12 -11.37 18.55 0.01
CA GLU A 12 -10.80 17.22 -0.33
C GLU A 12 -9.92 17.32 -1.58
N ILE A 13 -10.38 18.04 -2.61
CA ILE A 13 -9.59 18.30 -3.83
C ILE A 13 -8.29 19.05 -3.48
N GLN A 14 -8.38 20.05 -2.61
CA GLN A 14 -7.20 20.79 -2.19
C GLN A 14 -6.22 19.90 -1.43
N GLN A 15 -6.70 19.05 -0.54
CA GLN A 15 -5.87 18.10 0.23
C GLN A 15 -5.17 17.11 -0.69
N GLU A 16 -5.84 16.58 -1.71
CA GLU A 16 -5.25 15.68 -2.70
C GLU A 16 -4.15 16.35 -3.50
N ASN A 17 -4.40 17.58 -3.95
CA ASN A 17 -3.40 18.38 -4.66
C ASN A 17 -2.16 18.65 -3.80
N ASP A 18 -2.34 18.92 -2.51
CA ASP A 18 -1.24 19.19 -1.60
C ASP A 18 -0.43 17.93 -1.31
N LEU A 19 -1.10 16.77 -1.12
CA LEU A 19 -0.44 15.47 -0.99
C LEU A 19 0.35 15.09 -2.25
N LEU A 20 -0.24 15.32 -3.42
CA LEU A 20 0.42 15.07 -4.70
C LEU A 20 1.69 15.91 -4.85
N ARG A 21 1.61 17.22 -4.54
CA ARG A 21 2.78 18.11 -4.55
C ARG A 21 3.84 17.65 -3.57
N GLU A 22 3.48 17.32 -2.32
CA GLU A 22 4.42 16.83 -1.32
C GLU A 22 5.12 15.56 -1.82
N TYR A 23 4.37 14.61 -2.39
CA TYR A 23 4.91 13.38 -2.96
C TYR A 23 5.89 13.62 -4.11
N MET A 24 5.55 14.50 -5.05
CA MET A 24 6.37 14.82 -6.22
C MET A 24 7.68 15.55 -5.86
N HIS A 25 7.72 16.29 -4.75
CA HIS A 25 8.94 16.97 -4.30
C HIS A 25 9.97 16.05 -3.66
N ILE A 26 9.59 14.83 -3.30
CA ILE A 26 10.53 13.88 -2.70
C ILE A 26 11.43 13.28 -3.78
N VAL A 27 12.72 13.44 -3.60
CA VAL A 27 13.75 12.88 -4.49
C VAL A 27 13.97 11.40 -4.17
N PRO A 28 13.98 10.52 -5.18
CA PRO A 28 14.36 9.12 -4.97
C PRO A 28 15.77 8.99 -4.40
N GLY A 29 15.95 8.07 -3.45
CA GLY A 29 17.22 7.84 -2.78
C GLY A 29 17.10 7.69 -1.27
N ARG A 30 18.22 7.39 -0.63
CA ARG A 30 18.26 7.12 0.82
C ARG A 30 18.02 8.36 1.67
N GLU A 31 18.43 9.53 1.20
CA GLU A 31 18.38 10.76 1.98
C GLU A 31 16.97 11.16 2.37
N GLN A 32 16.01 10.99 1.48
CA GLN A 32 14.60 11.32 1.71
C GLN A 32 13.70 10.08 1.94
N ALA A 33 14.28 8.93 2.31
CA ALA A 33 13.50 7.72 2.51
C ALA A 33 12.46 7.86 3.64
N LEU A 34 12.80 8.55 4.73
CA LEU A 34 11.88 8.80 5.84
C LEU A 34 10.75 9.78 5.46
N ASP A 35 11.05 10.77 4.62
CA ASP A 35 10.05 11.73 4.16
C ASP A 35 9.11 11.06 3.15
N TYR A 36 9.63 10.18 2.30
CA TYR A 36 8.83 9.32 1.44
C TYR A 36 7.85 8.45 2.24
N GLU A 37 8.34 7.77 3.28
CA GLU A 37 7.50 6.97 4.17
C GLU A 37 6.38 7.80 4.83
N LYS A 38 6.70 9.03 5.27
CA LYS A 38 5.70 9.94 5.89
C LYS A 38 4.61 10.36 4.91
N VAL A 39 4.98 10.75 3.69
CA VAL A 39 3.98 11.19 2.70
C VAL A 39 3.14 10.03 2.19
N VAL A 40 3.74 8.87 1.93
CA VAL A 40 2.98 7.66 1.55
C VAL A 40 1.96 7.30 2.63
N ARG A 41 2.32 7.42 3.91
CA ARG A 41 1.39 7.19 5.01
C ARG A 41 0.21 8.16 4.99
N LYS A 42 0.47 9.46 4.78
CA LYS A 42 -0.62 10.46 4.64
C LYS A 42 -1.55 10.10 3.49
N ILE A 43 -0.98 9.62 2.37
CA ILE A 43 -1.76 9.15 1.22
C ILE A 43 -2.63 7.96 1.58
N ILE A 44 -2.07 6.95 2.27
CA ILE A 44 -2.83 5.78 2.74
C ILE A 44 -3.97 6.21 3.66
N ASP A 45 -3.70 7.08 4.63
CA ASP A 45 -4.67 7.57 5.60
C ASP A 45 -5.78 8.41 4.91
N HIS A 46 -5.47 9.12 3.83
CA HIS A 46 -6.44 9.90 3.07
C HIS A 46 -7.28 9.03 2.12
N VAL A 47 -6.61 8.26 1.25
CA VAL A 47 -7.27 7.49 0.19
C VAL A 47 -8.11 6.34 0.77
N PHE A 48 -7.60 5.68 1.79
CA PHE A 48 -8.23 4.48 2.38
C PHE A 48 -8.82 4.75 3.77
N LYS A 49 -9.20 6.00 4.06
CA LYS A 49 -9.74 6.44 5.36
C LYS A 49 -10.94 5.62 5.84
N ASN A 50 -11.73 5.08 4.91
CA ASN A 50 -12.92 4.28 5.21
C ASN A 50 -12.64 2.78 5.21
N ASP A 51 -11.51 2.33 4.67
CA ASP A 51 -11.20 0.91 4.50
C ASP A 51 -10.31 0.35 5.61
N PHE A 52 -9.57 1.22 6.30
CA PHE A 52 -8.68 0.84 7.37
C PHE A 52 -9.05 1.46 8.72
N ALA A 53 -9.00 0.62 9.77
CA ALA A 53 -8.93 1.07 11.15
C ALA A 53 -7.50 0.89 11.66
N ASP A 54 -7.05 1.82 12.52
CA ASP A 54 -5.81 1.71 13.27
C ASP A 54 -4.57 1.34 12.44
N THR A 55 -4.08 2.30 11.65
CA THR A 55 -2.77 2.14 10.99
C THR A 55 -1.67 2.18 12.05
N VAL A 56 -1.10 1.03 12.36
CA VAL A 56 0.01 0.92 13.31
C VAL A 56 1.32 1.26 12.60
N ARG A 57 2.02 2.26 13.13
CA ARG A 57 3.32 2.72 12.64
C ARG A 57 4.42 1.77 13.08
N LYS A 58 5.38 1.47 12.17
CA LYS A 58 6.62 0.70 12.43
C LYS A 58 6.45 -0.40 13.47
N PHE A 59 6.05 -1.55 13.01
CA PHE A 59 5.97 -2.72 13.87
C PHE A 59 7.29 -3.47 13.83
N LYS A 60 7.95 -3.58 14.98
CA LYS A 60 9.05 -4.52 15.16
C LYS A 60 8.46 -5.84 15.61
N THR A 61 8.86 -6.92 14.95
CA THR A 61 8.53 -8.26 15.46
C THR A 61 9.10 -8.41 16.87
N GLU A 62 8.46 -9.21 17.73
CA GLU A 62 8.87 -9.42 19.13
C GLU A 62 10.37 -9.72 19.27
N ASN A 63 10.96 -10.38 18.28
CA ASN A 63 12.38 -10.71 18.23
C ASN A 63 13.27 -9.60 17.62
N LYS A 64 12.73 -8.42 17.28
CA LYS A 64 13.44 -7.30 16.63
C LYS A 64 14.19 -7.68 15.34
N VAL A 65 13.85 -8.82 14.73
CA VAL A 65 14.56 -9.34 13.55
C VAL A 65 14.04 -8.69 12.27
N PHE A 66 12.78 -8.26 12.27
CA PHE A 66 12.14 -7.65 11.12
C PHE A 66 11.39 -6.37 11.52
N GLU A 67 11.47 -5.38 10.66
CA GLU A 67 10.75 -4.10 10.77
C GLU A 67 10.07 -3.83 9.44
N TYR A 68 8.76 -3.53 9.45
CA TYR A 68 8.00 -3.07 8.29
C TYR A 68 7.41 -1.70 8.56
N ASP A 69 7.16 -0.93 7.48
CA ASP A 69 6.83 0.49 7.59
C ASP A 69 5.42 0.73 8.14
N GLY A 70 4.49 -0.20 7.93
CA GLY A 70 3.16 -0.10 8.49
C GLY A 70 2.32 -1.37 8.36
N ILE A 71 1.31 -1.48 9.22
CA ILE A 71 0.24 -2.46 9.14
C ILE A 71 -1.09 -1.77 9.41
N ALA A 72 -2.10 -2.06 8.60
CA ALA A 72 -3.46 -1.58 8.80
C ALA A 72 -4.44 -2.74 8.89
N LYS A 73 -5.46 -2.56 9.73
CA LYS A 73 -6.56 -3.49 9.89
C LYS A 73 -7.71 -3.10 8.98
N LEU A 74 -8.21 -4.02 8.17
CA LEU A 74 -9.39 -3.80 7.35
C LEU A 74 -10.64 -3.62 8.21
N VAL A 75 -11.45 -2.61 7.88
CA VAL A 75 -12.74 -2.32 8.55
C VAL A 75 -13.85 -3.10 7.85
N PHE A 76 -14.77 -3.63 8.63
CA PHE A 76 -16.01 -4.24 8.11
C PHE A 76 -17.10 -3.17 7.99
N HIS A 77 -17.47 -2.80 6.76
CA HIS A 77 -18.65 -1.99 6.50
C HIS A 77 -19.20 -2.26 5.08
N ASP A 78 -20.49 -1.99 4.88
CA ASP A 78 -21.17 -2.31 3.62
C ASP A 78 -20.74 -1.41 2.43
N GLY A 79 -20.16 -0.24 2.70
CA GLY A 79 -19.65 0.70 1.70
C GLY A 79 -18.18 0.53 1.33
N LYS A 80 -17.57 -0.61 1.68
CA LYS A 80 -16.17 -0.91 1.40
C LYS A 80 -15.90 -1.00 -0.09
N ASN A 81 -14.75 -0.51 -0.54
CA ASN A 81 -14.23 -0.71 -1.87
C ASN A 81 -14.22 -2.21 -2.23
N ASP A 82 -14.65 -2.54 -3.44
CA ASP A 82 -14.73 -3.93 -3.93
C ASP A 82 -13.40 -4.68 -3.84
N PHE A 83 -12.30 -4.00 -4.04
CA PHE A 83 -10.96 -4.57 -3.93
C PHE A 83 -10.70 -5.12 -2.50
N PHE A 84 -10.95 -4.33 -1.46
CA PHE A 84 -10.75 -4.79 -0.07
C PHE A 84 -11.74 -5.87 0.33
N ARG A 85 -12.96 -5.85 -0.23
CA ARG A 85 -13.94 -6.92 -0.06
C ARG A 85 -13.46 -8.25 -0.68
N ILE A 86 -12.81 -8.20 -1.84
CA ILE A 86 -12.16 -9.37 -2.44
C ILE A 86 -11.02 -9.88 -1.56
N LEU A 87 -10.19 -9.00 -1.00
CA LEU A 87 -9.11 -9.40 -0.10
C LEU A 87 -9.63 -10.11 1.15
N GLU A 88 -10.70 -9.63 1.74
CA GLU A 88 -11.31 -10.30 2.90
C GLU A 88 -11.89 -11.67 2.54
N ASN A 89 -12.66 -11.75 1.46
CA ASN A 89 -13.40 -12.95 1.11
C ASN A 89 -12.50 -14.03 0.50
N SER A 90 -11.65 -13.66 -0.45
CA SER A 90 -10.83 -14.60 -1.22
C SER A 90 -9.50 -14.94 -0.55
N PHE A 91 -8.88 -13.96 0.12
CA PHE A 91 -7.60 -14.14 0.81
C PHE A 91 -7.75 -14.25 2.32
N LYS A 92 -8.96 -14.10 2.86
CA LYS A 92 -9.24 -14.05 4.30
C LYS A 92 -8.30 -13.08 5.02
N CYS A 93 -7.96 -12.00 4.33
CA CYS A 93 -7.03 -11.00 4.83
C CYS A 93 -7.74 -10.06 5.80
N ARG A 94 -7.13 -9.85 6.98
CA ARG A 94 -7.60 -8.91 7.99
C ARG A 94 -6.62 -7.78 8.19
N TYR A 95 -5.34 -8.04 7.93
CA TYR A 95 -4.25 -7.12 8.13
C TYR A 95 -3.45 -6.98 6.85
N VAL A 96 -3.30 -5.77 6.34
CA VAL A 96 -2.49 -5.43 5.17
C VAL A 96 -1.18 -4.82 5.64
N VAL A 97 -0.07 -5.33 5.13
CA VAL A 97 1.28 -4.79 5.37
C VAL A 97 1.59 -3.73 4.33
N PHE A 98 2.18 -2.64 4.77
CA PHE A 98 2.70 -1.59 3.91
C PHE A 98 4.21 -1.51 3.99
N GLU A 99 4.84 -1.29 2.86
CA GLU A 99 6.28 -1.15 2.71
C GLU A 99 6.60 -0.01 1.74
N CYS A 100 7.58 0.83 2.07
CA CYS A 100 7.99 1.98 1.26
C CYS A 100 9.42 1.81 0.75
N LYS A 101 9.64 2.00 -0.54
CA LYS A 101 10.94 1.86 -1.19
C LYS A 101 11.23 3.09 -2.04
N ASN A 102 11.86 4.10 -1.44
CA ASN A 102 12.29 5.33 -2.13
C ASN A 102 13.57 5.11 -2.94
N TYR A 103 13.58 4.10 -3.82
CA TYR A 103 14.74 3.76 -4.62
C TYR A 103 14.77 4.52 -5.95
N THR A 104 15.96 4.74 -6.48
CA THR A 104 16.20 5.31 -7.82
C THR A 104 15.87 4.32 -8.94
N ASP A 105 15.93 3.03 -8.63
CA ASP A 105 15.71 1.93 -9.55
C ASP A 105 14.51 1.07 -9.15
N GLU A 106 14.10 0.16 -10.04
CA GLU A 106 13.08 -0.83 -9.76
C GLU A 106 13.51 -1.73 -8.60
N ILE A 107 12.53 -2.12 -7.75
CA ILE A 107 12.78 -3.15 -6.74
C ILE A 107 12.99 -4.52 -7.37
N THR A 108 13.79 -5.33 -6.71
CA THR A 108 14.18 -6.65 -7.19
C THR A 108 13.48 -7.77 -6.42
N GLN A 109 13.74 -9.01 -6.81
CA GLN A 109 13.29 -10.19 -6.07
C GLN A 109 13.67 -10.17 -4.58
N LYS A 110 14.78 -9.49 -4.21
CA LYS A 110 15.25 -9.41 -2.83
C LYS A 110 14.22 -8.71 -1.92
N GLU A 111 13.68 -7.57 -2.37
CA GLU A 111 12.69 -6.82 -1.63
C GLU A 111 11.38 -7.61 -1.49
N ILE A 112 10.98 -8.33 -2.55
CA ILE A 112 9.79 -9.18 -2.54
C ILE A 112 9.93 -10.33 -1.55
N ILE A 113 11.05 -11.05 -1.59
CA ILE A 113 11.34 -12.16 -0.67
C ILE A 113 11.38 -11.64 0.78
N TYR A 114 11.98 -10.47 0.99
CA TYR A 114 12.03 -9.86 2.32
C TYR A 114 10.63 -9.53 2.83
N THR A 115 9.82 -8.84 2.03
CA THR A 115 8.43 -8.50 2.38
C THR A 115 7.57 -9.75 2.62
N SER A 116 7.78 -10.82 1.84
CA SER A 116 7.01 -12.07 2.00
C SER A 116 7.17 -12.73 3.37
N LYS A 117 8.27 -12.45 4.09
CA LYS A 117 8.52 -12.96 5.44
C LYS A 117 7.61 -12.35 6.50
N TYR A 118 6.97 -11.22 6.20
CA TYR A 118 5.98 -10.60 7.07
C TYR A 118 4.57 -11.14 6.86
N LEU A 119 4.35 -11.88 5.78
CA LEU A 119 3.04 -12.39 5.39
C LEU A 119 2.81 -13.78 5.98
N TYR A 120 1.75 -13.88 6.76
CA TYR A 120 1.30 -15.11 7.43
C TYR A 120 -0.18 -15.33 7.13
N PRO A 121 -0.54 -16.07 6.05
CA PRO A 121 -1.94 -16.31 5.67
C PRO A 121 -2.77 -16.91 6.81
N LYS A 122 -2.19 -17.83 7.59
CA LYS A 122 -2.86 -18.43 8.77
C LYS A 122 -3.19 -17.42 9.87
N ALA A 123 -2.49 -16.29 9.92
CA ALA A 123 -2.75 -15.17 10.83
C ALA A 123 -3.56 -14.04 10.17
N MET A 124 -4.27 -14.33 9.07
CA MET A 124 -5.09 -13.37 8.30
C MET A 124 -4.29 -12.15 7.81
N ARG A 125 -2.99 -12.33 7.57
CA ARG A 125 -2.06 -11.33 7.05
C ARG A 125 -1.37 -11.88 5.80
N SER A 126 -2.14 -11.95 4.71
CA SER A 126 -1.71 -12.55 3.44
C SER A 126 -1.35 -11.53 2.37
N VAL A 127 -1.56 -10.23 2.65
CA VAL A 127 -1.43 -9.16 1.66
C VAL A 127 -0.42 -8.12 2.10
N ALA A 128 0.46 -7.71 1.17
CA ALA A 128 1.32 -6.53 1.30
C ALA A 128 1.14 -5.59 0.11
N ILE A 129 1.24 -4.29 0.37
CA ILE A 129 1.30 -3.25 -0.65
C ILE A 129 2.65 -2.54 -0.50
N ILE A 130 3.45 -2.58 -1.57
CA ILE A 130 4.76 -1.93 -1.62
C ILE A 130 4.63 -0.67 -2.48
N PHE A 131 4.96 0.47 -1.90
CA PHE A 131 5.11 1.72 -2.64
C PHE A 131 6.56 1.84 -3.09
N SER A 132 6.79 1.84 -4.40
CA SER A 132 8.12 1.89 -5.01
C SER A 132 8.13 2.89 -6.16
N ARG A 133 9.12 3.79 -6.21
CA ARG A 133 9.20 4.88 -7.20
C ARG A 133 9.13 4.39 -8.65
N LYS A 134 9.78 3.27 -8.95
CA LYS A 134 9.92 2.71 -10.31
C LYS A 134 9.17 1.39 -10.50
N GLY A 135 8.51 0.89 -9.44
CA GLY A 135 7.86 -0.41 -9.50
C GLY A 135 8.84 -1.57 -9.31
N ALA A 136 8.51 -2.74 -9.85
CA ALA A 136 9.24 -3.98 -9.71
C ALA A 136 9.76 -4.48 -11.05
N ASN A 137 10.99 -5.02 -11.05
CA ASN A 137 11.56 -5.61 -12.26
C ASN A 137 10.92 -6.98 -12.58
N GLN A 138 11.24 -7.53 -13.75
CA GLN A 138 10.68 -8.79 -14.25
C GLN A 138 10.91 -9.99 -13.30
N ASN A 139 12.07 -10.07 -12.66
CA ASN A 139 12.35 -11.16 -11.72
C ASN A 139 11.53 -11.04 -10.44
N ALA A 140 11.33 -9.82 -9.93
CA ALA A 140 10.45 -9.56 -8.83
C ALA A 140 9.00 -9.99 -9.14
N HIS A 141 8.49 -9.66 -10.34
CA HIS A 141 7.17 -10.11 -10.78
C HIS A 141 7.02 -11.64 -10.82
N LYS A 142 8.04 -12.37 -11.26
CA LYS A 142 8.02 -13.85 -11.25
C LYS A 142 7.89 -14.39 -9.83
N ILE A 143 8.61 -13.80 -8.86
CA ILE A 143 8.51 -14.19 -7.45
C ILE A 143 7.14 -13.85 -6.87
N ILE A 144 6.58 -12.68 -7.19
CA ILE A 144 5.22 -12.30 -6.77
C ILE A 144 4.19 -13.34 -7.22
N CYS A 145 4.24 -13.73 -8.49
CA CYS A 145 3.34 -14.76 -9.03
C CYS A 145 3.53 -16.13 -8.36
N GLY A 146 4.77 -16.51 -8.06
CA GLY A 146 5.09 -17.74 -7.34
C GLY A 146 4.53 -17.74 -5.91
N LEU A 147 4.75 -16.68 -5.15
CA LEU A 147 4.24 -16.51 -3.79
C LEU A 147 2.71 -16.57 -3.72
N LEU A 148 2.04 -15.96 -4.69
CA LEU A 148 0.58 -16.01 -4.76
C LEU A 148 0.08 -17.43 -5.00
N ARG A 149 0.65 -18.13 -6.00
CA ARG A 149 0.22 -19.47 -6.40
C ARG A 149 0.55 -20.53 -5.34
N GLU A 150 1.72 -20.47 -4.75
CA GLU A 150 2.27 -21.52 -3.90
C GLU A 150 2.00 -21.31 -2.41
N GLU A 151 1.96 -20.05 -1.98
CA GLU A 151 1.84 -19.71 -0.58
C GLU A 151 0.59 -18.89 -0.22
N GLY A 152 -0.22 -18.48 -1.20
CA GLY A 152 -1.39 -17.63 -0.98
C GLY A 152 -1.04 -16.23 -0.46
N LYS A 153 0.16 -15.73 -0.77
CA LYS A 153 0.64 -14.41 -0.40
C LYS A 153 0.50 -13.46 -1.59
N LEU A 154 -0.29 -12.43 -1.44
CA LEU A 154 -0.47 -11.39 -2.45
C LEU A 154 0.42 -10.19 -2.14
N ILE A 155 1.33 -9.87 -3.04
CA ILE A 155 2.15 -8.66 -2.98
C ILE A 155 1.80 -7.78 -4.16
N ILE A 156 1.38 -6.55 -3.86
CA ILE A 156 1.04 -5.53 -4.84
C ILE A 156 2.14 -4.49 -4.81
N VAL A 157 2.67 -4.11 -5.96
CA VAL A 157 3.67 -3.05 -6.08
C VAL A 157 3.06 -1.89 -6.82
N LEU A 158 2.95 -0.74 -6.15
CA LEU A 158 2.48 0.51 -6.71
C LEU A 158 3.69 1.40 -7.05
N LYS A 159 3.76 1.85 -8.29
CA LYS A 159 4.76 2.81 -8.75
C LYS A 159 4.20 4.23 -8.74
N ASP A 160 5.04 5.23 -9.05
CA ASP A 160 4.64 6.64 -9.01
C ASP A 160 3.36 6.93 -9.80
N GLU A 161 3.23 6.35 -11.01
CA GLU A 161 2.03 6.58 -11.84
C GLU A 161 0.76 6.00 -11.22
N ASP A 162 0.87 4.92 -10.45
CA ASP A 162 -0.27 4.33 -9.75
C ASP A 162 -0.69 5.21 -8.57
N VAL A 163 0.28 5.79 -7.85
CA VAL A 163 0.02 6.73 -6.75
C VAL A 163 -0.64 8.01 -7.27
N TYR A 164 -0.21 8.53 -8.43
CA TYR A 164 -0.85 9.69 -9.06
C TYR A 164 -2.32 9.41 -9.37
N LYS A 165 -2.62 8.25 -9.96
CA LYS A 165 -4.01 7.85 -10.24
C LYS A 165 -4.86 7.69 -8.99
N LEU A 166 -4.28 7.19 -7.89
CA LEU A 166 -4.98 7.07 -6.61
C LEU A 166 -5.39 8.43 -6.05
N LEU A 167 -4.56 9.47 -6.24
CA LEU A 167 -4.83 10.83 -5.78
C LEU A 167 -5.71 11.63 -6.75
N GLU A 168 -5.68 11.33 -8.05
CA GLU A 168 -6.52 12.00 -9.05
C GLU A 168 -7.95 11.43 -9.10
N ASN A 169 -8.14 10.16 -8.69
CA ASN A 169 -9.42 9.46 -8.74
C ASN A 169 -9.60 8.53 -7.53
N PRO A 170 -9.75 9.06 -6.32
CA PRO A 170 -9.83 8.24 -5.11
C PRO A 170 -11.11 7.40 -5.00
N ALA A 171 -12.09 7.61 -5.86
CA ALA A 171 -13.38 6.90 -5.85
C ALA A 171 -13.44 5.66 -6.79
N ASN A 172 -12.33 5.28 -7.43
CA ASN A 172 -12.28 4.12 -8.34
C ASN A 172 -11.43 2.98 -7.78
#